data_c81afbfce78f0c0fbbdb91d242abb004
#
_entry.id   c81afbfce78f0c0fbbdb91d242abb004
#
_cell.length_a   1.000
_cell.length_b   1.000
_cell.length_c   1.000
_cell.angle_alpha   90.00
_cell.angle_beta   90.00
_cell.angle_gamma   90.00
#
_symmetry.space_group_name_H-M   'P 1'
#
loop_
_entity.id
_entity.type
_entity.pdbx_description
1 polymer ?
#
loop_
_entity_poly.entity_id
_entity_poly.type
_entity_poly.pdbx_seq_one_letter_code
_entity_poly.pdbx_strand_id
1 'polypeptide(L)'
;MDNLRRWDGRGYPMGPAPISRIYEDRIIGVADAMQLQTNPEFTGRWDLLIVNLPHRTLDILHSLVPLLDRETPSMVRGRVIVPENEIEHANRSISRDLPDSLAGFPAPNLRVKRDYSSKLRLCSFQAWIAPRED
;
A
#
# COMPACT_ATOMS: atom_id res chain seq x y z
N MET A 1 2.37 -16.22 0.93
CA MET A 1 3.72 -15.61 0.99
C MET A 1 4.38 -16.01 2.29
N ASP A 2 5.61 -16.46 2.18
CA ASP A 2 6.34 -16.83 3.36
C ASP A 2 6.66 -15.61 4.20
N ASN A 3 6.44 -15.73 5.49
CA ASN A 3 6.78 -14.69 6.43
C ASN A 3 8.22 -14.91 6.90
N LEU A 4 9.14 -14.17 6.32
CA LEU A 4 10.56 -14.32 6.61
C LEU A 4 11.00 -13.45 7.79
N ARG A 5 10.18 -13.36 8.80
CA ARG A 5 10.58 -12.71 10.04
C ARG A 5 11.46 -13.65 10.86
N ARG A 6 12.44 -13.08 11.52
CA ARG A 6 13.24 -13.83 12.48
C ARG A 6 12.48 -13.98 13.77
N TRP A 7 12.64 -15.13 14.40
CA TRP A 7 11.94 -15.48 15.64
C TRP A 7 12.94 -15.75 16.74
N ASP A 8 12.59 -15.40 17.95
CA ASP A 8 13.49 -15.52 19.11
C ASP A 8 13.40 -16.86 19.82
N GLY A 9 12.69 -17.81 19.28
CA GLY A 9 12.48 -19.12 19.90
C GLY A 9 11.26 -19.18 20.82
N ARG A 10 10.67 -18.03 21.15
CA ARG A 10 9.45 -17.94 21.95
C ARG A 10 8.21 -17.68 21.09
N GLY A 11 8.39 -17.59 19.79
CA GLY A 11 7.32 -17.32 18.88
C GLY A 11 7.12 -15.83 18.56
N TYR A 12 7.94 -14.94 19.08
CA TYR A 12 7.84 -13.51 18.81
C TYR A 12 8.83 -13.09 17.73
N PRO A 13 8.43 -12.21 16.82
CA PRO A 13 9.33 -11.74 15.78
C PRO A 13 10.45 -10.88 16.40
N MET A 14 11.68 -11.13 15.99
CA MET A 14 12.84 -10.35 16.38
C MET A 14 13.07 -9.14 15.48
N GLY A 15 12.13 -8.85 14.60
CA GLY A 15 12.23 -7.80 13.61
C GLY A 15 12.31 -8.37 12.21
N PRO A 16 12.33 -7.51 11.19
CA PRO A 16 12.36 -7.98 9.81
C PRO A 16 13.69 -8.65 9.49
N ALA A 17 13.61 -9.78 8.78
CA ALA A 17 14.78 -10.40 8.19
C ALA A 17 15.19 -9.59 6.95
N PRO A 18 16.48 -9.56 6.59
CA PRO A 18 16.86 -8.98 5.32
C PRO A 18 16.19 -9.73 4.18
N ILE A 19 16.00 -9.05 3.05
CA ILE A 19 15.47 -9.69 1.84
C ILE A 19 16.47 -10.77 1.43
N SER A 20 16.00 -12.02 1.39
CA SER A 20 16.88 -13.15 1.13
C SER A 20 16.77 -13.71 -0.27
N ARG A 21 15.68 -13.39 -1.00
CA ARG A 21 15.46 -13.92 -2.35
C ARG A 21 14.72 -12.91 -3.21
N ILE A 22 15.25 -12.71 -4.41
CA ILE A 22 14.63 -11.87 -5.43
C ILE A 22 14.38 -12.75 -6.65
N TYR A 23 13.14 -12.75 -7.12
CA TYR A 23 12.72 -13.45 -8.33
C TYR A 23 12.24 -12.43 -9.36
N GLU A 24 12.05 -12.86 -10.60
CA GLU A 24 11.52 -11.98 -11.64
C GLU A 24 10.16 -11.39 -11.26
N ASP A 25 9.32 -12.20 -10.61
CA ASP A 25 7.93 -11.85 -10.33
C ASP A 25 7.64 -11.53 -8.86
N ARG A 26 8.61 -11.74 -7.98
CA ARG A 26 8.38 -11.56 -6.54
C ARG A 26 9.67 -11.43 -5.75
N ILE A 27 9.52 -10.87 -4.57
CA ILE A 27 10.59 -10.81 -3.57
C ILE A 27 10.09 -11.53 -2.33
N ILE A 28 10.91 -12.41 -1.78
CA ILE A 28 10.62 -13.11 -0.54
C ILE A 28 11.53 -12.57 0.54
N GLY A 29 10.92 -12.03 1.59
CA GLY A 29 11.65 -11.46 2.71
C GLY A 29 10.78 -10.49 3.46
N VAL A 30 11.35 -9.89 4.48
CA VAL A 30 10.72 -8.83 5.25
C VAL A 30 11.64 -7.62 5.24
N ALA A 31 11.10 -6.48 4.82
CA ALA A 31 11.84 -5.25 4.77
C ALA A 31 10.91 -4.09 5.07
N ASP A 32 11.47 -2.96 5.46
CA ASP A 32 10.72 -1.74 5.61
C ASP A 32 10.38 -1.22 4.21
N ALA A 33 9.09 -1.15 3.89
CA ALA A 33 8.64 -0.67 2.58
C ALA A 33 9.10 0.76 2.30
N MET A 34 9.28 1.56 3.35
CA MET A 34 9.79 2.92 3.20
C MET A 34 11.25 2.96 2.77
N GLN A 35 11.98 1.88 2.97
CA GLN A 35 13.35 1.75 2.46
C GLN A 35 13.37 1.20 1.05
N LEU A 36 12.40 0.35 0.70
CA LEU A 36 12.32 -0.22 -0.65
C LEU A 36 12.10 0.84 -1.71
N GLN A 37 11.33 1.87 -1.40
CA GLN A 37 10.98 2.91 -2.37
C GLN A 37 12.19 3.68 -2.90
N THR A 38 13.30 3.67 -2.19
CA THR A 38 14.53 4.37 -2.60
C THR A 38 15.54 3.45 -3.27
N ASN A 39 15.26 2.16 -3.34
CA ASN A 39 16.18 1.20 -3.91
C ASN A 39 15.79 0.88 -5.36
N PRO A 40 16.66 1.21 -6.35
CA PRO A 40 16.35 0.97 -7.77
C PRO A 40 16.02 -0.48 -8.12
N GLU A 41 16.47 -1.44 -7.31
CA GLU A 41 16.12 -2.85 -7.54
C GLU A 41 14.65 -3.13 -7.32
N PHE A 42 13.96 -2.29 -6.53
CA PHE A 42 12.58 -2.54 -6.13
C PHE A 42 11.60 -1.53 -6.71
N THR A 43 12.07 -0.38 -7.17
CA THR A 43 11.18 0.63 -7.74
C THR A 43 10.75 0.26 -9.15
N GLY A 44 9.52 0.66 -9.50
CA GLY A 44 9.02 0.51 -10.85
C GLY A 44 8.73 -0.93 -11.28
N ARG A 45 8.55 -1.85 -10.35
CA ARG A 45 8.44 -3.28 -10.67
C ARG A 45 7.07 -3.90 -10.45
N TRP A 46 6.20 -3.24 -9.67
CA TRP A 46 5.04 -3.92 -9.10
C TRP A 46 3.76 -3.37 -9.71
N ASP A 47 2.86 -4.26 -10.06
CA ASP A 47 1.54 -3.91 -10.59
C ASP A 47 0.43 -4.05 -9.55
N LEU A 48 0.77 -4.50 -8.34
CA LEU A 48 -0.17 -4.58 -7.23
C LEU A 48 0.53 -4.16 -5.95
N LEU A 49 -0.03 -3.17 -5.29
CA LEU A 49 0.43 -2.70 -3.99
C LEU A 49 -0.71 -2.85 -2.99
N ILE A 50 -0.47 -3.60 -1.91
CA ILE A 50 -1.42 -3.77 -0.83
C ILE A 50 -0.87 -3.10 0.41
N VAL A 51 -1.59 -2.10 0.93
CA VAL A 51 -1.17 -1.34 2.10
C VAL A 51 -2.12 -1.65 3.25
N ASN A 52 -1.66 -2.48 4.17
CA ASN A 52 -2.47 -2.92 5.30
C ASN A 52 -1.85 -2.45 6.63
N LEU A 53 -1.73 -1.14 6.77
CA LEU A 53 -1.31 -0.46 7.99
C LEU A 53 -2.33 0.62 8.29
N PRO A 54 -3.55 0.26 8.78
CA PRO A 54 -4.70 1.15 8.76
C PRO A 54 -4.48 2.51 9.43
N HIS A 55 -3.67 2.55 10.49
CA HIS A 55 -3.38 3.80 11.19
C HIS A 55 -2.33 4.66 10.46
N ARG A 56 -1.63 4.10 9.47
CA ARG A 56 -0.52 4.78 8.81
C ARG A 56 -0.65 4.89 7.31
N THR A 57 -1.65 4.24 6.73
CA THR A 57 -1.78 4.19 5.27
C THR A 57 -1.77 5.58 4.64
N LEU A 58 -2.54 6.53 5.18
CA LEU A 58 -2.59 7.88 4.62
C LEU A 58 -1.26 8.61 4.68
N ASP A 59 -0.43 8.29 5.68
CA ASP A 59 0.86 8.97 5.86
C ASP A 59 1.92 8.45 4.90
N ILE A 60 1.84 7.18 4.51
CA ILE A 60 2.91 6.54 3.75
C ILE A 60 2.57 6.28 2.29
N LEU A 61 1.28 6.43 1.90
CA LEU A 61 0.81 6.03 0.58
C LEU A 61 1.61 6.70 -0.55
N HIS A 62 1.79 8.01 -0.46
CA HIS A 62 2.53 8.76 -1.46
C HIS A 62 3.96 8.21 -1.63
N SER A 63 4.58 7.86 -0.53
CA SER A 63 5.98 7.37 -0.52
C SER A 63 6.12 5.99 -1.15
N LEU A 64 5.04 5.22 -1.25
CA LEU A 64 5.08 3.87 -1.82
C LEU A 64 4.83 3.86 -3.33
N VAL A 65 4.35 4.97 -3.90
CA VAL A 65 4.05 5.06 -5.33
C VAL A 65 5.23 4.69 -6.22
N PRO A 66 6.48 5.06 -5.90
CA PRO A 66 7.62 4.69 -6.73
C PRO A 66 7.83 3.19 -6.91
N LEU A 67 7.21 2.35 -6.08
CA LEU A 67 7.30 0.90 -6.23
C LEU A 67 6.51 0.39 -7.43
N LEU A 68 5.51 1.15 -7.90
CA LEU A 68 4.63 0.74 -8.98
C LEU A 68 5.32 0.80 -10.33
N ASP A 69 5.03 -0.21 -11.16
CA ASP A 69 5.37 -0.17 -12.57
C ASP A 69 4.43 0.82 -13.25
N ARG A 70 4.99 1.87 -13.83
CA ARG A 70 4.21 2.93 -14.48
C ARG A 70 4.11 2.76 -15.98
N GLU A 71 4.59 1.63 -16.51
CA GLU A 71 4.45 1.31 -17.93
C GLU A 71 3.18 0.56 -18.25
N THR A 72 2.57 -0.07 -17.25
CA THR A 72 1.32 -0.82 -17.37
C THR A 72 0.33 -0.36 -16.30
N PRO A 73 -0.97 -0.69 -16.45
CA PRO A 73 -1.91 -0.42 -15.37
C PRO A 73 -1.51 -1.13 -14.09
N SER A 74 -1.69 -0.45 -12.97
CA SER A 74 -1.39 -0.98 -11.65
C SER A 74 -2.60 -0.86 -10.75
N MET A 75 -2.63 -1.65 -9.67
CA MET A 75 -3.67 -1.57 -8.67
C MET A 75 -3.07 -1.28 -7.31
N VAL A 76 -3.72 -0.40 -6.56
CA VAL A 76 -3.40 -0.14 -5.16
C VAL A 76 -4.64 -0.45 -4.33
N ARG A 77 -4.47 -1.27 -3.31
CA ARG A 77 -5.51 -1.60 -2.35
C ARG A 77 -5.02 -1.26 -0.96
N GLY A 78 -5.90 -0.68 -0.15
CA GLY A 78 -5.48 -0.30 1.19
C GLY A 78 -6.63 -0.27 2.17
N ARG A 79 -6.26 -0.22 3.45
CA ARG A 79 -7.18 -0.06 4.57
C ARG A 79 -6.76 1.14 5.38
N VAL A 80 -7.76 1.87 5.87
CA VAL A 80 -7.56 3.11 6.61
C VAL A 80 -8.54 3.14 7.77
N ILE A 81 -8.08 3.60 8.93
CA ILE A 81 -8.95 3.89 10.06
C ILE A 81 -9.06 5.40 10.17
N VAL A 82 -10.26 5.92 10.03
CA VAL A 82 -10.53 7.36 10.06
C VAL A 82 -11.81 7.65 10.84
N PRO A 83 -11.91 8.85 11.44
CA PRO A 83 -13.18 9.32 11.97
C PRO A 83 -14.22 9.40 10.86
N GLU A 84 -15.46 9.09 11.21
CA GLU A 84 -16.56 9.11 10.23
C GLU A 84 -16.66 10.45 9.50
N ASN A 85 -16.46 11.54 10.21
CA ASN A 85 -16.56 12.88 9.63
C ASN A 85 -15.34 13.30 8.82
N GLU A 86 -14.32 12.46 8.72
CA GLU A 86 -13.11 12.73 7.93
C GLU A 86 -12.96 11.83 6.70
N ILE A 87 -13.98 11.02 6.40
CA ILE A 87 -13.92 10.11 5.24
C ILE A 87 -13.74 10.89 3.94
N GLU A 88 -14.47 11.99 3.74
CA GLU A 88 -14.34 12.80 2.53
C GLU A 88 -12.94 13.42 2.41
N HIS A 89 -12.39 13.90 3.51
CA HIS A 89 -11.03 14.42 3.53
C HIS A 89 -10.02 13.33 3.17
N ALA A 90 -10.20 12.11 3.71
CA ALA A 90 -9.33 10.99 3.40
C ALA A 90 -9.43 10.58 1.93
N ASN A 91 -10.63 10.62 1.34
CA ASN A 91 -10.81 10.35 -0.09
C ASN A 91 -10.00 11.33 -0.95
N ARG A 92 -10.04 12.60 -0.61
CA ARG A 92 -9.27 13.62 -1.33
C ARG A 92 -7.77 13.41 -1.17
N SER A 93 -7.35 13.03 0.03
CA SER A 93 -5.94 12.76 0.32
C SER A 93 -5.42 11.59 -0.52
N ILE A 94 -6.18 10.51 -0.60
CA ILE A 94 -5.82 9.33 -1.39
C ILE A 94 -5.73 9.71 -2.86
N SER A 95 -6.71 10.42 -3.39
CA SER A 95 -6.71 10.84 -4.80
C SER A 95 -5.56 11.79 -5.13
N ARG A 96 -5.18 12.65 -4.18
CA ARG A 96 -4.04 13.54 -4.36
C ARG A 96 -2.72 12.78 -4.37
N ASP A 97 -2.58 11.77 -3.51
CA ASP A 97 -1.32 11.07 -3.31
C ASP A 97 -1.07 9.98 -4.35
N LEU A 98 -2.11 9.46 -4.96
CA LEU A 98 -1.99 8.46 -6.01
C LEU A 98 -1.94 9.10 -7.40
N PRO A 99 -1.30 8.44 -8.39
CA PRO A 99 -1.39 8.88 -9.78
C PRO A 99 -2.83 8.78 -10.31
N ASP A 100 -3.04 9.31 -11.51
CA ASP A 100 -4.35 9.33 -12.14
C ASP A 100 -4.95 7.94 -12.29
N SER A 101 -6.27 7.87 -12.15
CA SER A 101 -6.99 6.63 -12.34
C SER A 101 -7.01 6.19 -13.79
N LEU A 102 -6.98 4.87 -13.99
CA LEU A 102 -7.10 4.28 -15.31
C LEU A 102 -8.44 4.68 -15.95
N ALA A 103 -8.42 4.99 -17.24
CA ALA A 103 -9.62 5.37 -17.97
C ALA A 103 -10.69 4.27 -17.85
N GLY A 104 -11.92 4.68 -17.57
CA GLY A 104 -13.03 3.75 -17.36
C GLY A 104 -13.20 3.29 -15.92
N PHE A 105 -12.28 3.65 -15.04
CA PHE A 105 -12.37 3.30 -13.62
C PHE A 105 -12.56 4.57 -12.78
N PRO A 106 -13.37 4.49 -11.71
CA PRO A 106 -13.62 5.65 -10.87
C PRO A 106 -12.37 5.99 -10.03
N ALA A 107 -12.34 7.23 -9.56
CA ALA A 107 -11.37 7.62 -8.55
C ALA A 107 -11.54 6.76 -7.30
N PRO A 108 -10.46 6.49 -6.54
CA PRO A 108 -10.57 5.70 -5.32
C PRO A 108 -11.50 6.38 -4.31
N ASN A 109 -12.32 5.55 -3.68
CA ASN A 109 -13.30 6.01 -2.71
C ASN A 109 -13.33 5.02 -1.56
N LEU A 110 -13.24 5.53 -0.33
CA LEU A 110 -13.28 4.71 0.86
C LEU A 110 -14.65 4.09 1.06
N ARG A 111 -14.66 2.79 1.34
CA ARG A 111 -15.87 2.07 1.73
C ARG A 111 -15.73 1.64 3.17
N VAL A 112 -16.73 2.00 3.97
CA VAL A 112 -16.76 1.58 5.37
C VAL A 112 -16.97 0.08 5.42
N LYS A 113 -16.05 -0.62 6.08
CA LYS A 113 -16.15 -2.08 6.27
C LYS A 113 -16.82 -2.40 7.60
N ARG A 114 -16.47 -1.66 8.64
CA ARG A 114 -17.07 -1.83 9.95
C ARG A 114 -16.66 -0.68 10.87
N ASP A 115 -17.36 -0.58 11.99
CA ASP A 115 -16.95 0.31 13.06
C ASP A 115 -15.67 -0.21 13.69
N TYR A 116 -14.73 0.68 13.92
CA TYR A 116 -13.52 0.38 14.66
C TYR A 116 -13.68 0.75 16.14
N SER A 117 -14.32 1.87 16.38
CA SER A 117 -14.71 2.34 17.71
C SER A 117 -15.95 3.21 17.54
N SER A 118 -16.39 3.85 18.62
CA SER A 118 -17.60 4.69 18.55
C SER A 118 -17.51 5.83 17.54
N LYS A 119 -16.30 6.33 17.26
CA LYS A 119 -16.07 7.45 16.34
C LYS A 119 -15.25 7.09 15.12
N LEU A 120 -14.58 5.95 15.13
CA LEU A 120 -13.67 5.55 14.07
C LEU A 120 -14.28 4.46 13.20
N ARG A 121 -13.96 4.50 11.93
CA ARG A 121 -14.41 3.51 10.95
C ARG A 121 -13.21 2.85 10.27
N LEU A 122 -13.25 1.54 10.14
CA LEU A 122 -12.31 0.81 9.29
C LEU A 122 -12.84 0.85 7.87
N CYS A 123 -12.07 1.44 6.98
CA CYS A 123 -12.44 1.60 5.58
C CYS A 123 -11.42 0.91 4.68
N SER A 124 -11.86 0.56 3.49
CA SER A 124 -10.97 0.06 2.45
C SER A 124 -11.14 0.87 1.18
N PHE A 125 -10.09 0.87 0.35
CA PHE A 125 -10.17 1.45 -0.98
C PHE A 125 -9.44 0.58 -1.97
N GLN A 126 -9.76 0.77 -3.24
CA GLN A 126 -9.10 0.15 -4.36
C GLN A 126 -8.97 1.19 -5.47
N ALA A 127 -7.79 1.28 -6.04
CA ALA A 127 -7.53 2.24 -7.11
C ALA A 127 -6.84 1.53 -8.27
N TRP A 128 -7.37 1.71 -9.47
CA TRP A 128 -6.68 1.34 -10.69
C TRP A 128 -5.90 2.55 -11.19
N ILE A 129 -4.61 2.37 -11.39
CA ILE A 129 -3.69 3.46 -11.73
C ILE A 129 -3.35 3.39 -13.21
N ALA A 130 -3.49 4.52 -13.89
CA ALA A 130 -3.13 4.63 -15.30
C ALA A 130 -1.62 4.52 -15.50
N PRO A 131 -1.18 3.94 -16.62
CA PRO A 131 0.22 4.01 -17.00
C PRO A 131 0.67 5.46 -17.14
N ARG A 132 1.97 5.70 -16.93
CA ARG A 132 2.53 7.03 -17.14
C ARG A 132 2.41 7.38 -18.63
N GLU A 133 1.96 8.58 -18.88
CA GLU A 133 1.99 9.13 -20.24
C GLU A 133 3.37 9.73 -20.51
N ASP A 134 3.91 9.39 -21.65
CA ASP A 134 5.18 9.98 -22.11
C ASP A 134 4.95 11.34 -22.77
#